data_5a3a6518a7352b69b88b4894990f1d06
#
_entry.id   5a3a6518a7352b69b88b4894990f1d06
#
_cell.length_a   1.000
_cell.length_b   1.000
_cell.length_c   1.000
_cell.angle_alpha   90.00
_cell.angle_beta   90.00
_cell.angle_gamma   90.00
#
_symmetry.space_group_name_H-M   'P 1'
#
loop_
_entity.id
_entity.type
_entity.pdbx_description
1 polymer ?
#
loop_
_entity_poly.entity_id
_entity_poly.type
_entity_poly.pdbx_seq_one_letter_code
_entity_poly.pdbx_strand_id
1 'polypeptide(L)'
;MLGGPSLSAEMRPSVGRLLPTQGVFRQRPWLPWWLLPLLALLAVAGWQWWPHAPSAPKPAPERSIAVLPLVNASNDKGQQFFSDGLSESLINSLSRFGGLKVIGRDSAFQFRGSRDDSRTIGRKLGVSYLLSGSVQHVGDVVRINAALTRAADGSTLWAEHYDRPYRNLFALQDEIASAVIGALQVKLLSPGESVRHDDRPPSGSIEAYNAYLQGLKHWHDEDFRRASEYMAKAVQLDPGYAMAWAHLSGSLSTVATFSNEPAEAARQHMDEARRAADQALQLAPGLGAAHAARAYLMVYSFDHRGALAECRRAVQLAPEDGTVLNGCGYVFAQVGKLREAIRSRQHLLSIEPLYIINYQQYAKLLLASGRLDEAEKYLGTAESLPQTNAHWRYSSLFLRMAVALARGDAVKAMGSALQMPAKYRDPYTALAAQIGPDRAAADTALANALAGKAEANADPHLIAQIYALRGDAGHAVEWLQHASAADLLFLPTDPFILNLRDDPRFIAFCERIGLPPPGESEALSIDQIRAANGTRNR
;
A
#
# COMPACT_ATOMS: atom_id res chain seq x y z
N MET A 1 -1.05 -83.51 -9.21
CA MET A 1 -2.25 -84.33 -9.48
C MET A 1 -3.14 -83.46 -10.31
N LEU A 2 -3.15 -83.69 -11.55
CA LEU A 2 -4.22 -84.24 -12.41
C LEU A 2 -5.39 -83.22 -12.55
N GLY A 3 -5.86 -82.75 -13.68
CA GLY A 3 -5.64 -83.13 -15.08
C GLY A 3 -6.53 -82.28 -15.93
N GLY A 4 -6.12 -82.01 -17.15
CA GLY A 4 -7.03 -81.56 -18.25
C GLY A 4 -7.83 -82.78 -18.73
N PRO A 5 -8.49 -82.80 -19.89
CA PRO A 5 -8.14 -82.22 -21.20
C PRO A 5 -9.36 -81.69 -22.00
N SER A 6 -9.16 -80.87 -23.00
CA SER A 6 -9.27 -81.00 -24.47
C SER A 6 -10.55 -81.63 -25.08
N LEU A 7 -11.12 -80.99 -26.11
CA LEU A 7 -11.16 -81.45 -27.54
C LEU A 7 -12.23 -80.65 -28.29
N SER A 8 -11.81 -79.95 -29.28
CA SER A 8 -12.10 -79.92 -30.73
C SER A 8 -13.32 -80.62 -31.26
N ALA A 9 -14.06 -79.97 -32.16
CA ALA A 9 -14.47 -80.55 -33.44
C ALA A 9 -15.06 -79.49 -34.40
N GLU A 10 -14.51 -79.47 -35.56
CA GLU A 10 -14.97 -78.83 -36.80
C GLU A 10 -16.33 -79.34 -37.25
N MET A 11 -17.05 -78.50 -37.97
CA MET A 11 -17.57 -78.91 -39.32
C MET A 11 -18.21 -77.73 -40.05
N ARG A 12 -17.83 -77.52 -41.29
CA ARG A 12 -18.49 -76.76 -42.36
C ARG A 12 -19.41 -77.69 -43.17
N PRO A 13 -20.09 -77.20 -44.23
CA PRO A 13 -20.87 -75.98 -44.50
C PRO A 13 -22.28 -76.31 -45.07
N SER A 14 -23.18 -75.33 -45.20
CA SER A 14 -24.24 -75.45 -46.22
C SER A 14 -24.64 -74.11 -46.79
N VAL A 15 -24.69 -74.09 -48.12
CA VAL A 15 -25.04 -73.01 -49.03
C VAL A 15 -26.55 -72.76 -48.98
N GLY A 16 -26.98 -71.53 -48.86
CA GLY A 16 -28.40 -71.15 -48.95
C GLY A 16 -28.63 -69.73 -49.48
N ARG A 17 -28.86 -69.64 -50.75
CA ARG A 17 -29.59 -68.65 -51.59
C ARG A 17 -29.76 -67.22 -51.10
N LEU A 18 -29.27 -66.33 -51.94
CA LEU A 18 -29.55 -64.93 -52.10
C LEU A 18 -31.02 -64.60 -52.35
N LEU A 19 -31.59 -63.67 -51.59
CA LEU A 19 -32.71 -62.85 -51.99
C LEU A 19 -32.37 -61.36 -51.70
N PRO A 20 -32.74 -60.40 -52.56
CA PRO A 20 -32.33 -59.01 -52.46
C PRO A 20 -33.19 -58.26 -51.44
N THR A 21 -32.56 -57.71 -50.42
CA THR A 21 -33.20 -56.76 -49.50
C THR A 21 -33.03 -55.35 -50.05
N GLN A 22 -34.15 -54.71 -50.29
CA GLN A 22 -34.32 -53.33 -50.68
C GLN A 22 -33.61 -52.40 -49.71
N GLY A 23 -32.75 -51.52 -50.27
CA GLY A 23 -32.06 -50.50 -49.52
C GLY A 23 -33.03 -49.41 -49.01
N VAL A 24 -33.20 -49.31 -47.70
CA VAL A 24 -33.83 -48.18 -47.08
C VAL A 24 -32.77 -47.05 -47.00
N PHE A 25 -32.89 -46.12 -47.95
CA PHE A 25 -32.17 -44.84 -47.86
C PHE A 25 -32.66 -44.09 -46.65
N ARG A 26 -31.89 -44.13 -45.51
CA ARG A 26 -32.08 -43.27 -44.35
C ARG A 26 -31.69 -41.86 -44.77
N GLN A 27 -32.64 -41.00 -45.11
CA GLN A 27 -32.43 -39.57 -45.30
C GLN A 27 -31.84 -39.00 -44.00
N ARG A 28 -30.57 -38.56 -44.03
CA ARG A 28 -29.99 -37.72 -43.01
C ARG A 28 -30.75 -36.39 -43.05
N PRO A 29 -31.33 -35.89 -41.92
CA PRO A 29 -31.91 -34.56 -41.90
C PRO A 29 -30.76 -33.54 -42.12
N TRP A 30 -30.83 -32.82 -43.21
CA TRP A 30 -29.96 -31.69 -43.47
C TRP A 30 -30.37 -30.62 -42.45
N LEU A 31 -29.44 -30.29 -41.51
CA LEU A 31 -29.65 -29.12 -40.69
C LEU A 31 -29.71 -27.89 -41.61
N PRO A 32 -30.71 -27.06 -41.48
CA PRO A 32 -30.87 -25.91 -42.37
C PRO A 32 -29.73 -24.92 -42.10
N TRP A 33 -29.10 -24.47 -43.15
CA TRP A 33 -27.89 -23.62 -43.12
C TRP A 33 -28.01 -22.34 -42.28
N TRP A 34 -29.20 -21.86 -42.03
CA TRP A 34 -29.48 -20.70 -41.19
C TRP A 34 -29.27 -20.98 -39.68
N LEU A 35 -29.15 -22.25 -39.24
CA LEU A 35 -28.81 -22.60 -37.85
C LEU A 35 -27.31 -22.44 -37.54
N LEU A 36 -26.44 -22.45 -38.54
CA LEU A 36 -25.01 -22.29 -38.33
C LEU A 36 -24.62 -20.91 -37.78
N PRO A 37 -25.12 -19.78 -38.30
CA PRO A 37 -24.85 -18.48 -37.70
C PRO A 37 -25.47 -18.30 -36.31
N LEU A 38 -26.63 -18.93 -36.04
CA LEU A 38 -27.24 -18.89 -34.72
C LEU A 38 -26.42 -19.67 -33.68
N LEU A 39 -25.91 -20.85 -34.05
CA LEU A 39 -25.02 -21.62 -33.20
C LEU A 39 -23.66 -20.91 -32.97
N ALA A 40 -23.15 -20.21 -33.99
CA ALA A 40 -21.96 -19.39 -33.85
C ALA A 40 -22.18 -18.19 -32.90
N LEU A 41 -23.33 -17.53 -33.02
CA LEU A 41 -23.69 -16.44 -32.09
C LEU A 41 -23.89 -16.93 -30.66
N LEU A 42 -24.51 -18.09 -30.47
CA LEU A 42 -24.67 -18.71 -29.16
C LEU A 42 -23.35 -19.18 -28.58
N ALA A 43 -22.41 -19.67 -29.41
CA ALA A 43 -21.07 -20.04 -28.99
C ALA A 43 -20.24 -18.80 -28.59
N VAL A 44 -20.35 -17.70 -29.33
CA VAL A 44 -19.67 -16.41 -28.99
C VAL A 44 -20.29 -15.80 -27.73
N ALA A 45 -21.61 -15.80 -27.61
CA ALA A 45 -22.32 -15.36 -26.40
C ALA A 45 -21.97 -16.24 -25.20
N GLY A 46 -21.95 -17.58 -25.38
CA GLY A 46 -21.52 -18.51 -24.33
C GLY A 46 -20.06 -18.32 -23.92
N TRP A 47 -19.17 -17.97 -24.86
CA TRP A 47 -17.76 -17.65 -24.56
C TRP A 47 -17.62 -16.31 -23.84
N GLN A 48 -18.41 -15.30 -24.17
CA GLN A 48 -18.45 -14.02 -23.45
C GLN A 48 -19.07 -14.13 -22.04
N TRP A 49 -20.00 -15.05 -21.84
CA TRP A 49 -20.65 -15.30 -20.54
C TRP A 49 -20.01 -16.44 -19.75
N TRP A 50 -19.04 -17.15 -20.35
CA TRP A 50 -18.28 -18.14 -19.58
C TRP A 50 -17.48 -17.41 -18.54
N PRO A 51 -17.72 -17.63 -17.22
CA PRO A 51 -16.89 -17.00 -16.22
C PRO A 51 -15.45 -17.42 -16.49
N HIS A 52 -14.63 -16.46 -16.90
CA HIS A 52 -13.19 -16.68 -17.01
C HIS A 52 -12.76 -17.08 -15.61
N ALA A 53 -12.39 -18.34 -15.44
CA ALA A 53 -11.89 -18.83 -14.16
C ALA A 53 -10.82 -17.83 -13.70
N PRO A 54 -10.94 -17.27 -12.48
CA PRO A 54 -9.93 -16.36 -11.98
C PRO A 54 -8.58 -17.03 -12.20
N SER A 55 -7.67 -16.36 -12.87
CA SER A 55 -6.33 -16.88 -13.13
C SER A 55 -5.79 -17.38 -11.80
N ALA A 56 -5.37 -18.65 -11.74
CA ALA A 56 -4.85 -19.25 -10.53
C ALA A 56 -3.84 -18.28 -9.91
N PRO A 57 -3.96 -17.95 -8.62
CA PRO A 57 -3.05 -17.03 -7.97
C PRO A 57 -1.62 -17.49 -8.24
N LYS A 58 -0.75 -16.56 -8.66
CA LYS A 58 0.66 -16.87 -8.87
C LYS A 58 1.18 -17.55 -7.61
N PRO A 59 1.91 -18.67 -7.75
CA PRO A 59 2.50 -19.32 -6.58
C PRO A 59 3.35 -18.30 -5.82
N ALA A 60 3.25 -18.33 -4.49
CA ALA A 60 4.07 -17.47 -3.64
C ALA A 60 5.56 -17.77 -3.88
N PRO A 61 6.45 -16.78 -3.83
CA PRO A 61 7.88 -17.02 -3.96
C PRO A 61 8.34 -18.04 -2.91
N GLU A 62 9.14 -19.03 -3.31
CA GLU A 62 9.63 -20.09 -2.39
C GLU A 62 10.29 -19.54 -1.13
N ARG A 63 10.96 -18.38 -1.24
CA ARG A 63 11.60 -17.68 -0.13
C ARG A 63 10.80 -16.45 0.26
N SER A 64 9.66 -16.70 0.90
CA SER A 64 8.78 -15.63 1.38
C SER A 64 8.13 -16.01 2.70
N ILE A 65 8.11 -15.07 3.65
CA ILE A 65 7.63 -15.28 5.02
C ILE A 65 6.78 -14.11 5.50
N ALA A 66 5.78 -14.42 6.33
CA ALA A 66 5.11 -13.44 7.16
C ALA A 66 5.29 -13.81 8.63
N VAL A 67 5.68 -12.85 9.45
CA VAL A 67 5.66 -12.95 10.91
C VAL A 67 4.29 -12.47 11.38
N LEU A 68 3.47 -13.40 11.85
CA LEU A 68 2.17 -13.07 12.41
C LEU A 68 2.33 -12.40 13.79
N PRO A 69 1.40 -11.54 14.22
CA PRO A 69 1.47 -10.94 15.55
C PRO A 69 1.50 -12.04 16.61
N LEU A 70 2.57 -12.06 17.40
CA LEU A 70 2.72 -13.02 18.50
C LEU A 70 1.64 -12.78 19.54
N VAL A 71 1.04 -13.86 20.00
CA VAL A 71 -0.05 -13.78 20.99
C VAL A 71 0.54 -13.39 22.34
N ASN A 72 0.01 -12.34 22.95
CA ASN A 72 0.31 -12.03 24.35
C ASN A 72 -0.34 -13.09 25.26
N ALA A 73 0.46 -14.01 25.76
CA ALA A 73 0.06 -15.05 26.71
C ALA A 73 0.26 -14.64 28.18
N SER A 74 0.63 -13.37 28.44
CA SER A 74 0.70 -12.81 29.78
C SER A 74 -0.70 -12.53 30.31
N ASN A 75 -0.88 -12.56 31.64
CA ASN A 75 -2.15 -12.17 32.26
C ASN A 75 -2.41 -10.65 32.19
N ASP A 76 -1.42 -9.88 31.80
CA ASP A 76 -1.47 -8.42 31.67
C ASP A 76 -1.68 -8.00 30.21
N LYS A 77 -2.89 -7.51 29.90
CA LYS A 77 -3.21 -6.97 28.55
C LYS A 77 -2.40 -5.71 28.23
N GLY A 78 -1.92 -4.98 29.24
CA GLY A 78 -1.06 -3.81 29.07
C GLY A 78 0.28 -4.15 28.41
N GLN A 79 0.69 -5.41 28.40
CA GLN A 79 1.93 -5.89 27.74
C GLN A 79 1.75 -6.27 26.25
N GLN A 80 0.61 -5.96 25.65
CA GLN A 80 0.40 -6.22 24.21
C GLN A 80 1.47 -5.53 23.34
N PHE A 81 1.87 -4.30 23.70
CA PHE A 81 2.92 -3.57 22.98
C PHE A 81 4.24 -4.33 22.89
N PHE A 82 4.56 -5.12 23.91
CA PHE A 82 5.78 -5.92 23.95
C PHE A 82 5.72 -7.09 22.95
N SER A 83 4.60 -7.84 22.92
CA SER A 83 4.41 -8.91 21.94
C SER A 83 4.39 -8.39 20.51
N ASP A 84 3.77 -7.22 20.28
CA ASP A 84 3.72 -6.54 19.00
C ASP A 84 5.11 -6.08 18.55
N GLY A 85 5.82 -5.41 19.45
CA GLY A 85 7.18 -4.94 19.19
C GLY A 85 8.16 -6.07 18.91
N LEU A 86 8.03 -7.21 19.59
CA LEU A 86 8.84 -8.39 19.30
C LEU A 86 8.55 -8.94 17.90
N SER A 87 7.27 -8.99 17.50
CA SER A 87 6.88 -9.43 16.15
C SER A 87 7.47 -8.49 15.09
N GLU A 88 7.40 -7.18 15.31
CA GLU A 88 7.96 -6.16 14.42
C GLU A 88 9.49 -6.23 14.35
N SER A 89 10.16 -6.44 15.48
CA SER A 89 11.62 -6.64 15.52
C SER A 89 12.05 -7.89 14.74
N LEU A 90 11.26 -8.98 14.80
CA LEU A 90 11.51 -10.17 13.98
C LEU A 90 11.28 -9.90 12.48
N ILE A 91 10.25 -9.14 12.10
CA ILE A 91 10.05 -8.68 10.72
C ILE A 91 11.29 -7.92 10.24
N ASN A 92 11.73 -6.93 11.01
CA ASN A 92 12.89 -6.10 10.68
C ASN A 92 14.19 -6.93 10.58
N SER A 93 14.40 -7.84 11.52
CA SER A 93 15.59 -8.71 11.51
C SER A 93 15.61 -9.63 10.29
N LEU A 94 14.46 -10.24 9.94
CA LEU A 94 14.34 -11.14 8.79
C LEU A 94 14.43 -10.38 7.45
N SER A 95 13.93 -9.14 7.36
CA SER A 95 13.99 -8.31 6.14
C SER A 95 15.41 -7.96 5.70
N ARG A 96 16.37 -8.05 6.61
CA ARG A 96 17.79 -7.78 6.31
C ARG A 96 18.51 -8.93 5.58
N PHE A 97 17.89 -10.11 5.54
CA PHE A 97 18.47 -11.25 4.83
C PHE A 97 18.13 -11.19 3.35
N GLY A 98 19.13 -10.95 2.52
CA GLY A 98 18.97 -10.88 1.07
C GLY A 98 18.33 -12.13 0.47
N GLY A 99 17.38 -11.93 -0.43
CA GLY A 99 16.68 -13.02 -1.11
C GLY A 99 15.52 -13.65 -0.33
N LEU A 100 15.17 -13.12 0.85
CA LEU A 100 13.97 -13.46 1.60
C LEU A 100 12.95 -12.31 1.49
N LYS A 101 11.80 -12.57 0.88
CA LYS A 101 10.68 -11.64 0.90
C LYS A 101 9.99 -11.73 2.25
N VAL A 102 9.97 -10.65 3.02
CA VAL A 102 9.29 -10.56 4.31
C VAL A 102 8.08 -9.64 4.18
N ILE A 103 6.93 -10.08 4.69
CA ILE A 103 5.73 -9.26 4.73
C ILE A 103 5.84 -8.27 5.88
N GLY A 104 5.50 -7.02 5.60
CA GLY A 104 5.54 -5.96 6.58
C GLY A 104 4.41 -6.07 7.60
N ARG A 105 4.54 -5.24 8.63
CA ARG A 105 3.70 -5.28 9.82
C ARG A 105 2.22 -5.01 9.50
N ASP A 106 1.91 -4.00 8.70
CA ASP A 106 0.53 -3.55 8.50
C ASP A 106 -0.34 -4.62 7.84
N SER A 107 0.24 -5.44 6.97
CA SER A 107 -0.44 -6.58 6.36
C SER A 107 -0.47 -7.82 7.28
N ALA A 108 0.64 -8.12 7.94
CA ALA A 108 0.74 -9.29 8.82
C ALA A 108 -0.19 -9.17 10.03
N PHE A 109 -0.30 -7.96 10.61
CA PHE A 109 -1.10 -7.70 11.80
C PHE A 109 -2.61 -7.70 11.58
N GLN A 110 -3.08 -7.69 10.33
CA GLN A 110 -4.50 -7.92 10.03
C GLN A 110 -4.98 -9.32 10.42
N PHE A 111 -4.06 -10.26 10.62
CA PHE A 111 -4.38 -11.61 11.08
C PHE A 111 -4.37 -11.76 12.61
N ARG A 112 -4.31 -10.67 13.37
CA ARG A 112 -4.45 -10.72 14.83
C ARG A 112 -5.77 -11.36 15.22
N GLY A 113 -5.70 -12.48 15.94
CA GLY A 113 -6.90 -13.22 16.35
C GLY A 113 -7.71 -13.83 15.20
N SER A 114 -7.16 -13.88 13.99
CA SER A 114 -7.81 -14.52 12.85
C SER A 114 -8.00 -16.03 13.10
N ARG A 115 -9.12 -16.55 12.56
CA ARG A 115 -9.41 -17.99 12.53
C ARG A 115 -9.05 -18.63 11.19
N ASP A 116 -8.46 -17.87 10.27
CA ASP A 116 -8.02 -18.37 8.99
C ASP A 116 -6.92 -19.42 9.18
N ASP A 117 -6.96 -20.47 8.36
CA ASP A 117 -5.89 -21.47 8.31
C ASP A 117 -4.62 -20.92 7.62
N SER A 118 -3.51 -21.60 7.82
CA SER A 118 -2.20 -21.22 7.27
C SER A 118 -2.22 -21.04 5.75
N ARG A 119 -2.98 -21.88 5.03
CA ARG A 119 -3.12 -21.81 3.57
C ARG A 119 -3.84 -20.54 3.14
N THR A 120 -4.89 -20.18 3.84
CA THR A 120 -5.67 -18.96 3.57
C THR A 120 -4.85 -17.70 3.86
N ILE A 121 -4.15 -17.68 5.00
CA ILE A 121 -3.25 -16.56 5.36
C ILE A 121 -2.14 -16.44 4.33
N GLY A 122 -1.45 -17.55 4.01
CA GLY A 122 -0.37 -17.53 3.02
C GLY A 122 -0.80 -17.06 1.64
N ARG A 123 -2.00 -17.43 1.18
CA ARG A 123 -2.56 -16.94 -0.08
C ARG A 123 -2.86 -15.44 -0.04
N LYS A 124 -3.47 -14.93 1.06
CA LYS A 124 -3.81 -13.51 1.21
C LYS A 124 -2.55 -12.65 1.26
N LEU A 125 -1.49 -13.12 1.92
CA LEU A 125 -0.21 -12.42 2.05
C LEU A 125 0.76 -12.70 0.89
N GLY A 126 0.51 -13.71 0.07
CA GLY A 126 1.41 -14.12 -1.01
C GLY A 126 2.76 -14.64 -0.51
N VAL A 127 2.74 -15.49 0.54
CA VAL A 127 3.94 -16.08 1.17
C VAL A 127 3.87 -17.59 1.28
N SER A 128 5.06 -18.21 1.27
CA SER A 128 5.22 -19.66 1.42
C SER A 128 5.33 -20.11 2.87
N TYR A 129 5.74 -19.22 3.78
CA TYR A 129 5.95 -19.56 5.18
C TYR A 129 5.32 -18.53 6.11
N LEU A 130 4.89 -19.02 7.29
CA LEU A 130 4.33 -18.23 8.37
C LEU A 130 5.13 -18.51 9.64
N LEU A 131 5.64 -17.46 10.29
CA LEU A 131 6.15 -17.51 11.65
C LEU A 131 5.04 -17.06 12.60
N SER A 132 4.67 -17.90 13.54
CA SER A 132 3.64 -17.64 14.54
C SER A 132 4.11 -18.06 15.92
N GLY A 133 3.41 -17.61 16.96
CA GLY A 133 3.79 -17.99 18.30
C GLY A 133 3.09 -17.20 19.38
N SER A 134 3.63 -17.29 20.59
CA SER A 134 3.14 -16.57 21.76
C SER A 134 4.29 -16.05 22.61
N VAL A 135 4.05 -14.96 23.31
CA VAL A 135 4.99 -14.33 24.24
C VAL A 135 4.32 -14.21 25.60
N GLN A 136 5.03 -14.64 26.62
CA GLN A 136 4.64 -14.45 28.02
C GLN A 136 5.80 -13.78 28.76
N HIS A 137 5.53 -12.65 29.39
CA HIS A 137 6.47 -11.96 30.26
C HIS A 137 5.96 -12.01 31.71
N VAL A 138 6.73 -12.64 32.59
CA VAL A 138 6.38 -12.80 34.01
C VAL A 138 7.63 -12.52 34.85
N GLY A 139 7.59 -11.41 35.61
CA GLY A 139 8.77 -10.98 36.37
C GLY A 139 9.98 -10.75 35.45
N ASP A 140 11.09 -11.38 35.75
CA ASP A 140 12.33 -11.25 34.98
C ASP A 140 12.47 -12.28 33.84
N VAL A 141 11.45 -13.06 33.54
CA VAL A 141 11.51 -14.14 32.54
C VAL A 141 10.58 -13.84 31.37
N VAL A 142 11.11 -13.98 30.18
CA VAL A 142 10.35 -14.02 28.92
C VAL A 142 10.31 -15.44 28.40
N ARG A 143 9.10 -15.91 28.18
CA ARG A 143 8.81 -17.18 27.55
C ARG A 143 8.27 -16.94 26.16
N ILE A 144 8.89 -17.54 25.14
CA ILE A 144 8.45 -17.46 23.75
C ILE A 144 8.25 -18.85 23.19
N ASN A 145 7.09 -19.09 22.62
CA ASN A 145 6.86 -20.23 21.72
C ASN A 145 6.87 -19.68 20.30
N ALA A 146 7.68 -20.23 19.42
CA ALA A 146 7.74 -19.85 18.03
C ALA A 146 7.65 -21.07 17.13
N ALA A 147 6.90 -20.98 16.04
CA ALA A 147 6.73 -22.05 15.07
C ALA A 147 6.74 -21.49 13.65
N LEU A 148 7.55 -22.11 12.78
CA LEU A 148 7.61 -21.87 11.35
C LEU A 148 6.78 -22.92 10.63
N THR A 149 5.75 -22.48 9.92
CA THR A 149 4.79 -23.33 9.23
C THR A 149 4.84 -23.09 7.73
N ARG A 150 4.81 -24.16 6.92
CA ARG A 150 4.61 -24.04 5.47
C ARG A 150 3.14 -23.70 5.20
N ALA A 151 2.88 -22.59 4.50
CA ALA A 151 1.51 -22.12 4.25
C ALA A 151 0.69 -23.08 3.38
N ALA A 152 1.33 -23.78 2.43
CA ALA A 152 0.63 -24.61 1.45
C ALA A 152 -0.11 -25.83 2.06
N ASP A 153 0.43 -26.42 3.12
CA ASP A 153 -0.09 -27.65 3.74
C ASP A 153 -0.25 -27.58 5.26
N GLY A 154 0.19 -26.47 5.87
CA GLY A 154 0.15 -26.30 7.32
C GLY A 154 1.19 -27.12 8.08
N SER A 155 2.16 -27.76 7.39
CA SER A 155 3.21 -28.53 8.05
C SER A 155 4.16 -27.63 8.82
N THR A 156 4.47 -27.98 10.05
CA THR A 156 5.47 -27.30 10.87
C THR A 156 6.86 -27.75 10.45
N LEU A 157 7.69 -26.80 10.03
CA LEU A 157 9.08 -27.03 9.65
C LEU A 157 10.02 -26.94 10.85
N TRP A 158 9.69 -26.05 11.77
CA TRP A 158 10.46 -25.78 12.96
C TRP A 158 9.52 -25.25 14.05
N ALA A 159 9.75 -25.68 15.30
CA ALA A 159 9.07 -25.14 16.47
C ALA A 159 9.98 -25.28 17.68
N GLU A 160 10.11 -24.19 18.42
CA GLU A 160 10.92 -24.15 19.63
C GLU A 160 10.27 -23.33 20.74
N HIS A 161 10.71 -23.63 21.94
CA HIS A 161 10.31 -22.98 23.17
C HIS A 161 11.54 -22.36 23.84
N TYR A 162 11.41 -21.11 24.22
CA TYR A 162 12.49 -20.34 24.84
C TYR A 162 12.03 -19.80 26.20
N ASP A 163 12.81 -20.07 27.23
CA ASP A 163 12.71 -19.44 28.54
C ASP A 163 14.03 -18.72 28.79
N ARG A 164 14.01 -17.40 28.83
CA ARG A 164 15.21 -16.57 28.99
C ARG A 164 14.97 -15.44 29.97
N PRO A 165 16.01 -14.99 30.72
CA PRO A 165 15.93 -13.75 31.48
C PRO A 165 15.61 -12.57 30.55
N TYR A 166 14.73 -11.66 30.99
CA TYR A 166 14.30 -10.48 30.22
C TYR A 166 15.48 -9.63 29.74
N ARG A 167 16.52 -9.52 30.56
CA ARG A 167 17.77 -8.83 30.19
C ARG A 167 18.47 -9.40 28.94
N ASN A 168 18.17 -10.63 28.55
CA ASN A 168 18.74 -11.32 27.38
C ASN A 168 17.85 -11.24 26.14
N LEU A 169 16.86 -10.33 26.13
CA LEU A 169 15.84 -10.24 25.07
C LEU A 169 16.47 -10.11 23.67
N PHE A 170 17.48 -9.27 23.50
CA PHE A 170 18.09 -9.05 22.19
C PHE A 170 18.82 -10.29 21.67
N ALA A 171 19.54 -11.02 22.54
CA ALA A 171 20.15 -12.28 22.17
C ALA A 171 19.10 -13.34 21.78
N LEU A 172 17.95 -13.35 22.46
CA LEU A 172 16.84 -14.23 22.15
C LEU A 172 16.20 -13.92 20.79
N GLN A 173 16.03 -12.63 20.44
CA GLN A 173 15.57 -12.23 19.12
C GLN A 173 16.52 -12.72 18.02
N ASP A 174 17.83 -12.62 18.21
CA ASP A 174 18.85 -13.10 17.26
C ASP A 174 18.83 -14.61 17.14
N GLU A 175 18.65 -15.33 18.26
CA GLU A 175 18.54 -16.79 18.29
C GLU A 175 17.33 -17.25 17.45
N ILE A 176 16.16 -16.63 17.63
CA ILE A 176 14.94 -16.95 16.87
C ILE A 176 15.12 -16.63 15.38
N ALA A 177 15.60 -15.43 15.03
CA ALA A 177 15.82 -15.05 13.64
C ALA A 177 16.79 -16.01 12.92
N SER A 178 17.90 -16.38 13.60
CA SER A 178 18.89 -17.31 13.07
C SER A 178 18.30 -18.72 12.86
N ALA A 179 17.50 -19.20 13.80
CA ALA A 179 16.83 -20.50 13.69
C ALA A 179 15.84 -20.54 12.53
N VAL A 180 15.05 -19.48 12.33
CA VAL A 180 14.13 -19.34 11.19
C VAL A 180 14.89 -19.35 9.86
N ILE A 181 15.97 -18.58 9.74
CA ILE A 181 16.79 -18.52 8.53
C ILE A 181 17.42 -19.88 8.23
N GLY A 182 17.92 -20.57 9.28
CA GLY A 182 18.46 -21.94 9.15
C GLY A 182 17.39 -22.92 8.65
N ALA A 183 16.17 -22.88 9.20
CA ALA A 183 15.06 -23.73 8.77
C ALA A 183 14.61 -23.46 7.33
N LEU A 184 14.73 -22.20 6.86
CA LEU A 184 14.42 -21.79 5.49
C LEU A 184 15.55 -22.08 4.50
N GLN A 185 16.70 -22.54 4.94
CA GLN A 185 17.91 -22.79 4.13
C GLN A 185 18.32 -21.57 3.28
N VAL A 186 18.06 -20.36 3.79
CA VAL A 186 18.50 -19.12 3.16
C VAL A 186 20.00 -18.97 3.37
N LYS A 187 20.77 -18.66 2.31
CA LYS A 187 22.19 -18.34 2.46
C LYS A 187 22.35 -17.16 3.42
N LEU A 188 23.07 -17.40 4.50
CA LEU A 188 23.48 -16.32 5.40
C LEU A 188 24.32 -15.30 4.61
N LEU A 189 24.31 -14.06 5.07
CA LEU A 189 25.21 -13.01 4.60
C LEU A 189 26.65 -13.53 4.55
N SER A 190 27.46 -13.01 3.61
CA SER A 190 28.87 -13.37 3.50
C SER A 190 29.58 -13.22 4.86
N PRO A 191 30.56 -14.10 5.19
CA PRO A 191 31.29 -13.96 6.43
C PRO A 191 31.93 -12.55 6.52
N GLY A 192 31.53 -11.76 7.51
CA GLY A 192 31.99 -10.37 7.71
C GLY A 192 30.91 -9.29 7.56
N GLU A 193 29.73 -9.59 7.02
CA GLU A 193 28.58 -8.69 7.08
C GLU A 193 27.86 -8.88 8.42
N SER A 194 28.11 -7.98 9.36
CA SER A 194 27.36 -7.93 10.62
C SER A 194 25.96 -7.40 10.34
N VAL A 195 24.92 -8.11 10.83
CA VAL A 195 23.55 -7.59 10.85
C VAL A 195 23.55 -6.36 11.75
N ARG A 196 23.30 -5.17 11.19
CA ARG A 196 23.10 -3.96 11.99
C ARG A 196 21.76 -4.05 12.69
N HIS A 197 21.77 -3.92 14.01
CA HIS A 197 20.55 -3.87 14.83
C HIS A 197 20.21 -2.40 15.17
N ASP A 198 19.93 -1.61 14.13
CA ASP A 198 19.62 -0.18 14.28
C ASP A 198 18.31 0.06 15.07
N ASP A 199 17.47 -0.96 15.20
CA ASP A 199 16.22 -0.97 15.97
C ASP A 199 16.41 -1.22 17.48
N ARG A 200 17.66 -1.34 17.96
CA ARG A 200 17.99 -1.57 19.37
C ARG A 200 18.76 -0.41 19.97
N PRO A 201 18.54 -0.12 21.26
CA PRO A 201 19.36 0.86 21.96
C PRO A 201 20.81 0.36 22.07
N PRO A 202 21.82 1.15 21.69
CA PRO A 202 23.23 0.73 21.73
C PRO A 202 23.75 0.44 23.14
N SER A 203 23.15 1.02 24.16
CA SER A 203 23.46 0.70 25.58
C SER A 203 22.94 -0.68 26.01
N GLY A 204 22.03 -1.29 25.25
CA GLY A 204 21.30 -2.49 25.65
C GLY A 204 20.19 -2.21 26.68
N SER A 205 19.81 -0.95 26.92
CA SER A 205 18.75 -0.59 27.86
C SER A 205 17.41 -1.14 27.42
N ILE A 206 16.87 -2.06 28.21
CA ILE A 206 15.53 -2.62 28.02
C ILE A 206 14.46 -1.55 28.26
N GLU A 207 14.68 -0.62 29.16
CA GLU A 207 13.78 0.49 29.46
C GLU A 207 13.65 1.44 28.26
N ALA A 208 14.78 1.77 27.60
CA ALA A 208 14.78 2.57 26.39
C ALA A 208 14.06 1.84 25.25
N TYR A 209 14.30 0.55 25.11
CA TYR A 209 13.61 -0.29 24.12
C TYR A 209 12.10 -0.35 24.37
N ASN A 210 11.66 -0.56 25.62
CA ASN A 210 10.24 -0.55 25.96
C ASN A 210 9.55 0.79 25.66
N ALA A 211 10.23 1.91 25.95
CA ALA A 211 9.72 3.23 25.58
C ALA A 211 9.58 3.35 24.05
N TYR A 212 10.58 2.92 23.29
CA TYR A 212 10.53 2.89 21.84
C TYR A 212 9.36 2.04 21.31
N LEU A 213 9.15 0.82 21.83
CA LEU A 213 8.04 -0.04 21.43
C LEU A 213 6.65 0.57 21.74
N GLN A 214 6.52 1.27 22.86
CA GLN A 214 5.30 2.01 23.17
C GLN A 214 5.10 3.18 22.19
N GLY A 215 6.17 3.87 21.82
CA GLY A 215 6.14 4.90 20.78
C GLY A 215 5.68 4.34 19.43
N LEU A 216 6.20 3.18 19.00
CA LEU A 216 5.75 2.49 17.78
C LEU A 216 4.28 2.10 17.85
N LYS A 217 3.82 1.55 18.99
CA LYS A 217 2.40 1.24 19.18
C LYS A 217 1.52 2.46 18.95
N HIS A 218 1.83 3.59 19.60
CA HIS A 218 1.06 4.82 19.45
C HIS A 218 1.14 5.40 18.03
N TRP A 219 2.29 5.25 17.35
CA TRP A 219 2.43 5.60 15.94
C TRP A 219 1.45 4.83 15.06
N HIS A 220 1.35 3.52 15.24
CA HIS A 220 0.41 2.66 14.48
C HIS A 220 -1.06 2.87 14.86
N ASP A 221 -1.32 3.33 16.08
CA ASP A 221 -2.66 3.73 16.52
C ASP A 221 -3.05 5.16 16.05
N GLU A 222 -2.20 5.80 15.22
CA GLU A 222 -2.34 7.19 14.76
C GLU A 222 -2.37 8.24 15.88
N ASP A 223 -1.90 7.88 17.08
CA ASP A 223 -1.73 8.80 18.24
C ASP A 223 -0.29 9.37 18.21
N PHE A 224 -0.03 10.23 17.23
CA PHE A 224 1.32 10.76 16.97
C PHE A 224 1.88 11.60 18.12
N ARG A 225 1.01 12.23 18.91
CA ARG A 225 1.43 12.98 20.09
C ARG A 225 2.03 12.04 21.15
N ARG A 226 1.32 10.99 21.53
CA ARG A 226 1.86 10.00 22.46
C ARG A 226 3.05 9.26 21.87
N ALA A 227 3.06 9.01 20.57
CA ALA A 227 4.22 8.44 19.91
C ALA A 227 5.47 9.32 20.14
N SER A 228 5.37 10.65 19.94
CA SER A 228 6.49 11.57 20.18
C SER A 228 6.94 11.59 21.64
N GLU A 229 6.00 11.55 22.61
CA GLU A 229 6.32 11.51 24.05
C GLU A 229 7.13 10.25 24.41
N TYR A 230 6.72 9.08 23.92
CA TYR A 230 7.42 7.84 24.18
C TYR A 230 8.76 7.74 23.43
N MET A 231 8.86 8.26 22.21
CA MET A 231 10.13 8.35 21.50
C MET A 231 11.09 9.31 22.21
N ALA A 232 10.61 10.46 22.73
CA ALA A 232 11.40 11.37 23.55
C ALA A 232 11.91 10.68 24.83
N LYS A 233 11.08 9.87 25.48
CA LYS A 233 11.49 9.05 26.62
C LYS A 233 12.58 8.03 26.25
N ALA A 234 12.45 7.37 25.09
CA ALA A 234 13.46 6.41 24.63
C ALA A 234 14.83 7.06 24.44
N VAL A 235 14.90 8.25 23.81
CA VAL A 235 16.16 8.97 23.61
C VAL A 235 16.69 9.62 24.88
N GLN A 236 15.85 9.89 25.88
CA GLN A 236 16.30 10.30 27.22
C GLN A 236 17.00 9.15 27.97
N LEU A 237 16.46 7.93 27.85
CA LEU A 237 17.00 6.73 28.49
C LEU A 237 18.26 6.22 27.78
N ASP A 238 18.34 6.38 26.46
CA ASP A 238 19.53 6.08 25.67
C ASP A 238 19.73 7.16 24.58
N PRO A 239 20.52 8.19 24.85
CA PRO A 239 20.80 9.26 23.89
C PRO A 239 21.50 8.79 22.60
N GLY A 240 22.12 7.59 22.62
CA GLY A 240 22.74 6.96 21.46
C GLY A 240 21.76 6.24 20.52
N TYR A 241 20.47 6.19 20.86
CA TYR A 241 19.47 5.41 20.13
C TYR A 241 19.01 6.13 18.84
N ALA A 242 19.80 6.00 17.77
CA ALA A 242 19.57 6.69 16.50
C ALA A 242 18.19 6.43 15.88
N MET A 243 17.69 5.18 15.93
CA MET A 243 16.36 4.84 15.40
C MET A 243 15.24 5.55 16.17
N ALA A 244 15.35 5.64 17.50
CA ALA A 244 14.36 6.37 18.30
C ALA A 244 14.38 7.87 17.99
N TRP A 245 15.55 8.47 17.72
CA TRP A 245 15.66 9.84 17.24
C TRP A 245 14.99 10.05 15.87
N ALA A 246 15.17 9.10 14.92
CA ALA A 246 14.52 9.17 13.62
C ALA A 246 12.98 9.10 13.74
N HIS A 247 12.45 8.20 14.59
CA HIS A 247 11.01 8.10 14.85
C HIS A 247 10.47 9.29 15.64
N LEU A 248 11.26 9.88 16.55
CA LEU A 248 10.88 11.13 17.22
C LEU A 248 10.68 12.25 16.21
N SER A 249 11.63 12.38 15.27
CA SER A 249 11.52 13.35 14.17
C SER A 249 10.24 13.14 13.35
N GLY A 250 9.96 11.91 12.94
CA GLY A 250 8.75 11.56 12.20
C GLY A 250 7.47 11.88 12.98
N SER A 251 7.42 11.53 14.26
CA SER A 251 6.25 11.78 15.11
C SER A 251 5.99 13.27 15.30
N LEU A 252 7.01 14.05 15.64
CA LEU A 252 6.90 15.51 15.82
C LEU A 252 6.49 16.22 14.52
N SER A 253 7.07 15.84 13.38
CA SER A 253 6.69 16.43 12.09
C SER A 253 5.26 16.11 11.69
N THR A 254 4.77 14.92 12.03
CA THR A 254 3.37 14.52 11.79
C THR A 254 2.42 15.28 12.71
N VAL A 255 2.76 15.46 13.98
CA VAL A 255 1.99 16.31 14.92
C VAL A 255 1.91 17.74 14.38
N ALA A 256 3.03 18.33 13.98
CA ALA A 256 3.07 19.69 13.44
C ALA A 256 2.22 19.87 12.17
N THR A 257 2.08 18.80 11.38
CA THR A 257 1.37 18.87 10.08
C THR A 257 -0.13 18.62 10.19
N PHE A 258 -0.55 17.70 11.08
CA PHE A 258 -1.92 17.17 11.07
C PHE A 258 -2.75 17.44 12.32
N SER A 259 -2.19 18.01 13.40
CA SER A 259 -2.93 18.14 14.67
C SER A 259 -3.63 19.48 14.89
N ASN A 260 -3.87 20.30 13.89
CA ASN A 260 -4.57 21.60 14.01
C ASN A 260 -4.07 22.48 15.17
N GLU A 261 -2.77 22.44 15.46
CA GLU A 261 -2.15 23.22 16.51
C GLU A 261 -1.98 24.69 16.09
N PRO A 262 -1.84 25.62 17.07
CA PRO A 262 -1.43 26.98 16.77
C PRO A 262 -0.11 26.98 15.99
N ALA A 263 0.02 27.90 15.01
CA ALA A 263 1.17 27.97 14.11
C ALA A 263 2.52 28.03 14.85
N GLU A 264 2.55 28.63 16.05
CA GLU A 264 3.75 28.70 16.89
C GLU A 264 4.16 27.32 17.41
N ALA A 265 3.21 26.54 17.93
CA ALA A 265 3.46 25.18 18.41
C ALA A 265 3.89 24.26 17.28
N ALA A 266 3.24 24.36 16.11
CA ALA A 266 3.62 23.60 14.92
C ALA A 266 5.07 23.92 14.49
N ARG A 267 5.49 25.20 14.53
CA ARG A 267 6.87 25.59 14.24
C ARG A 267 7.87 24.99 15.24
N GLN A 268 7.54 25.04 16.54
CA GLN A 268 8.39 24.45 17.58
C GLN A 268 8.59 22.94 17.36
N HIS A 269 7.50 22.20 17.08
CA HIS A 269 7.58 20.78 16.77
C HIS A 269 8.41 20.50 15.52
N MET A 270 8.30 21.33 14.46
CA MET A 270 9.14 21.19 13.25
C MET A 270 10.62 21.42 13.54
N ASP A 271 10.97 22.40 14.40
CA ASP A 271 12.35 22.66 14.79
C ASP A 271 12.92 21.54 15.68
N GLU A 272 12.10 20.97 16.56
CA GLU A 272 12.47 19.80 17.34
C GLU A 272 12.65 18.56 16.45
N ALA A 273 11.75 18.34 15.51
CA ALA A 273 11.86 17.27 14.53
C ALA A 273 13.15 17.34 13.72
N ARG A 274 13.56 18.56 13.31
CA ARG A 274 14.81 18.79 12.58
C ARG A 274 16.02 18.43 13.43
N ARG A 275 16.07 18.90 14.68
CA ARG A 275 17.15 18.54 15.62
C ARG A 275 17.23 17.03 15.84
N ALA A 276 16.06 16.35 15.95
CA ALA A 276 16.01 14.91 16.13
C ALA A 276 16.53 14.15 14.90
N ALA A 277 16.18 14.58 13.67
CA ALA A 277 16.69 13.99 12.43
C ALA A 277 18.22 14.15 12.31
N ASP A 278 18.73 15.36 12.62
CA ASP A 278 20.15 15.65 12.58
C ASP A 278 20.93 14.81 13.62
N GLN A 279 20.37 14.66 14.82
CA GLN A 279 20.95 13.80 15.86
C GLN A 279 20.99 12.33 15.42
N ALA A 280 19.90 11.82 14.81
CA ALA A 280 19.87 10.47 14.29
C ALA A 280 20.96 10.22 13.25
N LEU A 281 21.17 11.16 12.33
CA LEU A 281 22.20 11.07 11.29
C LEU A 281 23.61 11.26 11.82
N GLN A 282 23.79 12.07 12.85
CA GLN A 282 25.08 12.20 13.53
C GLN A 282 25.49 10.90 14.21
N LEU A 283 24.54 10.20 14.85
CA LEU A 283 24.77 8.92 15.52
C LEU A 283 24.93 7.76 14.51
N ALA A 284 24.13 7.75 13.45
CA ALA A 284 24.12 6.68 12.45
C ALA A 284 23.97 7.24 11.02
N PRO A 285 25.07 7.69 10.38
CA PRO A 285 25.02 8.26 9.02
C PRO A 285 24.54 7.29 7.92
N GLY A 286 24.45 6.00 8.22
CA GLY A 286 23.96 4.96 7.32
C GLY A 286 22.52 4.53 7.64
N LEU A 287 21.78 5.24 8.49
CA LEU A 287 20.41 4.89 8.87
C LEU A 287 19.39 5.42 7.85
N GLY A 288 18.81 4.52 7.04
CA GLY A 288 17.83 4.88 6.01
C GLY A 288 16.62 5.65 6.55
N ALA A 289 16.10 5.26 7.72
CA ALA A 289 14.98 5.94 8.38
C ALA A 289 15.29 7.40 8.73
N ALA A 290 16.52 7.70 9.17
CA ALA A 290 16.95 9.06 9.49
C ALA A 290 17.06 9.94 8.24
N HIS A 291 17.57 9.40 7.12
CA HIS A 291 17.57 10.08 5.82
C HIS A 291 16.15 10.35 5.34
N ALA A 292 15.22 9.39 5.47
CA ALA A 292 13.82 9.57 5.11
C ALA A 292 13.14 10.66 5.96
N ALA A 293 13.37 10.68 7.28
CA ALA A 293 12.85 11.71 8.18
C ALA A 293 13.38 13.11 7.79
N ARG A 294 14.70 13.25 7.50
CA ARG A 294 15.27 14.51 7.03
C ARG A 294 14.70 14.96 5.70
N ALA A 295 14.51 14.03 4.74
CA ALA A 295 13.90 14.33 3.46
C ALA A 295 12.49 14.92 3.60
N TYR A 296 11.69 14.35 4.47
CA TYR A 296 10.35 14.85 4.78
C TYR A 296 10.38 16.30 5.28
N LEU A 297 11.26 16.62 6.23
CA LEU A 297 11.43 17.98 6.76
C LEU A 297 11.92 18.97 5.70
N MET A 298 12.81 18.53 4.79
CA MET A 298 13.30 19.36 3.68
C MET A 298 12.20 19.75 2.70
N VAL A 299 11.23 18.86 2.43
CA VAL A 299 10.06 19.20 1.60
C VAL A 299 9.26 20.33 2.24
N TYR A 300 9.01 20.28 3.55
CA TYR A 300 8.31 21.34 4.28
C TYR A 300 9.11 22.65 4.40
N SER A 301 10.41 22.59 4.17
CA SER A 301 11.28 23.76 4.07
C SER A 301 11.54 24.18 2.62
N PHE A 302 10.84 23.56 1.66
CA PHE A 302 10.95 23.78 0.22
C PHE A 302 12.36 23.51 -0.37
N ASP A 303 13.21 22.75 0.33
CA ASP A 303 14.45 22.20 -0.23
C ASP A 303 14.19 20.90 -0.99
N HIS A 304 13.56 21.01 -2.16
CA HIS A 304 13.18 19.86 -2.98
C HIS A 304 14.37 19.06 -3.52
N ARG A 305 15.52 19.72 -3.76
CA ARG A 305 16.73 19.05 -4.25
C ARG A 305 17.38 18.23 -3.14
N GLY A 306 17.49 18.80 -1.95
CA GLY A 306 17.96 18.10 -0.76
C GLY A 306 17.05 16.93 -0.40
N ALA A 307 15.73 17.15 -0.37
CA ALA A 307 14.74 16.11 -0.08
C ALA A 307 14.86 14.90 -1.05
N LEU A 308 15.02 15.18 -2.35
CA LEU A 308 15.20 14.15 -3.37
C LEU A 308 16.48 13.34 -3.16
N ALA A 309 17.59 14.01 -2.85
CA ALA A 309 18.88 13.36 -2.59
C ALA A 309 18.82 12.46 -1.35
N GLU A 310 18.22 12.96 -0.26
CA GLU A 310 18.05 12.22 0.98
C GLU A 310 17.13 11.00 0.80
N CYS A 311 16.02 11.13 0.09
CA CYS A 311 15.15 9.98 -0.18
C CYS A 311 15.81 8.91 -1.06
N ARG A 312 16.58 9.30 -2.07
CA ARG A 312 17.35 8.34 -2.87
C ARG A 312 18.37 7.61 -2.00
N ARG A 313 19.01 8.32 -1.09
CA ARG A 313 19.95 7.72 -0.14
C ARG A 313 19.25 6.79 0.84
N ALA A 314 18.09 7.19 1.37
CA ALA A 314 17.28 6.36 2.28
C ALA A 314 16.89 5.03 1.63
N VAL A 315 16.34 5.06 0.41
CA VAL A 315 15.94 3.85 -0.33
C VAL A 315 17.14 2.96 -0.70
N GLN A 316 18.31 3.53 -0.97
CA GLN A 316 19.53 2.74 -1.19
C GLN A 316 20.00 2.02 0.08
N LEU A 317 19.88 2.67 1.23
CA LEU A 317 20.31 2.11 2.52
C LEU A 317 19.36 1.09 3.10
N ALA A 318 18.06 1.25 2.85
CA ALA A 318 16.98 0.41 3.39
C ALA A 318 15.89 0.13 2.34
N PRO A 319 16.22 -0.64 1.27
CA PRO A 319 15.32 -0.86 0.15
C PRO A 319 14.07 -1.68 0.50
N GLU A 320 14.14 -2.52 1.55
CA GLU A 320 13.03 -3.37 2.00
C GLU A 320 12.30 -2.80 3.24
N ASP A 321 12.66 -1.60 3.68
CA ASP A 321 12.02 -0.94 4.81
C ASP A 321 10.71 -0.26 4.38
N GLY A 322 9.57 -0.75 4.89
CA GLY A 322 8.24 -0.22 4.56
C GLY A 322 8.06 1.25 4.93
N THR A 323 8.64 1.69 6.05
CA THR A 323 8.57 3.09 6.52
C THR A 323 9.34 4.02 5.58
N VAL A 324 10.55 3.61 5.17
CA VAL A 324 11.38 4.34 4.22
C VAL A 324 10.70 4.42 2.86
N LEU A 325 10.20 3.28 2.34
CA LEU A 325 9.49 3.23 1.05
C LEU A 325 8.23 4.09 1.07
N ASN A 326 7.46 4.06 2.16
CA ASN A 326 6.26 4.86 2.33
C ASN A 326 6.58 6.36 2.35
N GLY A 327 7.48 6.79 3.23
CA GLY A 327 7.88 8.19 3.39
C GLY A 327 8.49 8.76 2.11
N CYS A 328 9.46 8.06 1.52
CA CYS A 328 10.09 8.49 0.28
C CYS A 328 9.13 8.47 -0.92
N GLY A 329 8.15 7.57 -0.94
CA GLY A 329 7.10 7.57 -1.95
C GLY A 329 6.28 8.86 -1.95
N TYR A 330 5.99 9.42 -0.78
CA TYR A 330 5.36 10.74 -0.65
C TYR A 330 6.29 11.86 -1.12
N VAL A 331 7.55 11.89 -0.63
CA VAL A 331 8.53 12.92 -1.01
C VAL A 331 8.74 12.93 -2.53
N PHE A 332 8.91 11.78 -3.19
CA PHE A 332 9.05 11.72 -4.65
C PHE A 332 7.84 12.32 -5.37
N ALA A 333 6.62 12.05 -4.87
CA ALA A 333 5.40 12.65 -5.42
C ALA A 333 5.39 14.17 -5.23
N GLN A 334 5.72 14.64 -4.03
CA GLN A 334 5.74 16.06 -3.66
C GLN A 334 6.78 16.87 -4.45
N VAL A 335 7.88 16.24 -4.87
CA VAL A 335 8.87 16.89 -5.74
C VAL A 335 8.65 16.60 -7.24
N GLY A 336 7.50 16.05 -7.63
CA GLY A 336 7.12 15.81 -9.02
C GLY A 336 7.86 14.64 -9.70
N LYS A 337 8.57 13.79 -8.96
CA LYS A 337 9.32 12.62 -9.48
C LYS A 337 8.41 11.38 -9.52
N LEU A 338 7.43 11.43 -10.40
CA LEU A 338 6.34 10.46 -10.48
C LEU A 338 6.83 9.02 -10.70
N ARG A 339 7.85 8.80 -11.53
CA ARG A 339 8.39 7.44 -11.78
C ARG A 339 9.03 6.82 -10.55
N GLU A 340 9.72 7.62 -9.74
CA GLU A 340 10.33 7.16 -8.48
C GLU A 340 9.24 6.89 -7.44
N ALA A 341 8.22 7.76 -7.34
CA ALA A 341 7.06 7.56 -6.48
C ALA A 341 6.31 6.25 -6.83
N ILE A 342 6.05 6.00 -8.11
CA ILE A 342 5.40 4.78 -8.60
C ILE A 342 6.23 3.54 -8.24
N ARG A 343 7.55 3.55 -8.46
CA ARG A 343 8.43 2.42 -8.12
C ARG A 343 8.44 2.13 -6.62
N SER A 344 8.55 3.17 -5.79
CA SER A 344 8.51 3.02 -4.33
C SER A 344 7.20 2.40 -3.86
N ARG A 345 6.06 2.90 -4.37
CA ARG A 345 4.74 2.36 -4.03
C ARG A 345 4.52 0.94 -4.53
N GLN A 346 4.99 0.62 -5.74
CA GLN A 346 4.90 -0.73 -6.30
C GLN A 346 5.70 -1.74 -5.46
N HIS A 347 6.90 -1.34 -5.00
CA HIS A 347 7.69 -2.18 -4.11
C HIS A 347 6.99 -2.35 -2.76
N LEU A 348 6.49 -1.26 -2.17
CA LEU A 348 5.75 -1.29 -0.92
C LEU A 348 4.51 -2.21 -1.00
N LEU A 349 3.76 -2.21 -2.11
CA LEU A 349 2.64 -3.15 -2.32
C LEU A 349 3.08 -4.62 -2.34
N SER A 350 4.33 -4.92 -2.67
CA SER A 350 4.84 -6.29 -2.64
C SER A 350 5.10 -6.80 -1.22
N ILE A 351 5.43 -5.91 -0.30
CA ILE A 351 5.69 -6.24 1.11
C ILE A 351 4.51 -5.91 2.03
N GLU A 352 3.59 -5.01 1.60
CA GLU A 352 2.37 -4.65 2.32
C GLU A 352 1.11 -4.86 1.46
N PRO A 353 0.77 -6.12 1.12
CA PRO A 353 -0.29 -6.44 0.16
C PRO A 353 -1.71 -6.21 0.69
N LEU A 354 -1.91 -5.96 1.99
CA LEU A 354 -3.22 -5.75 2.58
C LEU A 354 -3.42 -4.33 3.14
N TYR A 355 -2.47 -3.42 2.94
CA TYR A 355 -2.56 -2.07 3.44
C TYR A 355 -3.27 -1.15 2.43
N ILE A 356 -4.55 -0.81 2.71
CA ILE A 356 -5.45 -0.10 1.79
C ILE A 356 -4.87 1.22 1.28
N ILE A 357 -4.20 1.99 2.14
CA ILE A 357 -3.64 3.31 1.79
C ILE A 357 -2.64 3.20 0.63
N ASN A 358 -1.83 2.12 0.61
CA ASN A 358 -0.86 1.93 -0.46
C ASN A 358 -1.52 1.76 -1.82
N TYR A 359 -2.64 1.06 -1.89
CA TYR A 359 -3.41 0.91 -3.13
C TYR A 359 -3.98 2.24 -3.61
N GLN A 360 -4.53 3.04 -2.70
CA GLN A 360 -5.08 4.36 -3.02
C GLN A 360 -3.99 5.33 -3.50
N GLN A 361 -2.86 5.40 -2.79
CA GLN A 361 -1.74 6.25 -3.19
C GLN A 361 -1.14 5.79 -4.52
N TYR A 362 -1.02 4.49 -4.74
CA TYR A 362 -0.56 3.95 -6.01
C TYR A 362 -1.51 4.29 -7.16
N ALA A 363 -2.84 4.15 -6.95
CA ALA A 363 -3.85 4.52 -7.92
C ALA A 363 -3.83 6.03 -8.24
N LYS A 364 -3.60 6.89 -7.24
CA LYS A 364 -3.41 8.34 -7.43
C LYS A 364 -2.23 8.64 -8.36
N LEU A 365 -1.09 7.98 -8.15
CA LEU A 365 0.09 8.15 -9.01
C LEU A 365 -0.12 7.59 -10.42
N LEU A 366 -0.85 6.47 -10.55
CA LEU A 366 -1.22 5.90 -11.84
C LEU A 366 -2.16 6.84 -12.62
N LEU A 367 -3.13 7.46 -11.95
CA LEU A 367 -3.97 8.52 -12.53
C LEU A 367 -3.09 9.67 -13.05
N ALA A 368 -2.18 10.20 -12.24
CA ALA A 368 -1.26 11.28 -12.62
C ALA A 368 -0.30 10.90 -13.77
N SER A 369 -0.10 9.60 -14.02
CA SER A 369 0.67 9.07 -15.16
C SER A 369 -0.18 8.73 -16.39
N GLY A 370 -1.50 8.93 -16.33
CA GLY A 370 -2.44 8.60 -17.42
C GLY A 370 -2.78 7.09 -17.55
N ARG A 371 -2.35 6.25 -16.60
CA ARG A 371 -2.59 4.79 -16.59
C ARG A 371 -3.94 4.47 -15.94
N LEU A 372 -5.04 4.90 -16.58
CA LEU A 372 -6.38 4.91 -15.98
C LEU A 372 -6.93 3.51 -15.68
N ASP A 373 -6.71 2.52 -16.56
CA ASP A 373 -7.20 1.15 -16.35
C ASP A 373 -6.53 0.50 -15.15
N GLU A 374 -5.23 0.76 -14.98
CA GLU A 374 -4.50 0.26 -13.82
C GLU A 374 -4.91 0.98 -12.54
N ALA A 375 -5.11 2.31 -12.58
CA ALA A 375 -5.63 3.07 -11.45
C ALA A 375 -6.98 2.48 -10.98
N GLU A 376 -7.91 2.23 -11.90
CA GLU A 376 -9.22 1.64 -11.60
C GLU A 376 -9.12 0.23 -11.02
N LYS A 377 -8.22 -0.61 -11.56
CA LYS A 377 -7.93 -1.95 -11.04
C LYS A 377 -7.45 -1.90 -9.59
N TYR A 378 -6.49 -1.02 -9.28
CA TYR A 378 -5.94 -0.93 -7.92
C TYR A 378 -6.91 -0.29 -6.94
N LEU A 379 -7.78 0.63 -7.38
CA LEU A 379 -8.91 1.12 -6.58
C LEU A 379 -9.90 0.00 -6.25
N GLY A 380 -10.22 -0.86 -7.22
CA GLY A 380 -11.06 -2.04 -6.98
C GLY A 380 -10.45 -2.98 -5.94
N THR A 381 -9.11 -3.15 -5.96
CA THR A 381 -8.42 -3.93 -4.93
C THR A 381 -8.52 -3.24 -3.56
N ALA A 382 -8.28 -1.93 -3.47
CA ALA A 382 -8.40 -1.17 -2.23
C ALA A 382 -9.80 -1.32 -1.58
N GLU A 383 -10.85 -1.28 -2.40
CA GLU A 383 -12.24 -1.42 -1.94
C GLU A 383 -12.61 -2.84 -1.50
N SER A 384 -11.91 -3.86 -2.01
CA SER A 384 -12.10 -5.26 -1.60
C SER A 384 -11.43 -5.58 -0.25
N LEU A 385 -10.51 -4.73 0.23
CA LEU A 385 -9.87 -4.89 1.52
C LEU A 385 -10.78 -4.42 2.66
N PRO A 386 -10.63 -5.00 3.88
CA PRO A 386 -11.38 -4.56 5.05
C PRO A 386 -11.16 -3.07 5.32
N GLN A 387 -12.24 -2.29 5.32
CA GLN A 387 -12.19 -0.85 5.58
C GLN A 387 -12.59 -0.59 7.03
N THR A 388 -11.62 -0.29 7.87
CA THR A 388 -11.85 0.02 9.29
C THR A 388 -12.17 1.50 9.55
N ASN A 389 -11.89 2.38 8.58
CA ASN A 389 -12.07 3.83 8.70
C ASN A 389 -12.86 4.40 7.52
N ALA A 390 -13.90 5.16 7.81
CA ALA A 390 -14.75 5.82 6.80
C ALA A 390 -13.96 6.80 5.90
N HIS A 391 -12.88 7.39 6.41
CA HIS A 391 -12.02 8.30 5.66
C HIS A 391 -11.46 7.62 4.39
N TRP A 392 -11.00 6.38 4.48
CA TRP A 392 -10.45 5.64 3.34
C TRP A 392 -11.50 5.35 2.26
N ARG A 393 -12.76 5.15 2.66
CA ARG A 393 -13.88 5.03 1.71
C ARG A 393 -14.07 6.32 0.91
N TYR A 394 -14.02 7.47 1.55
CA TYR A 394 -14.17 8.77 0.86
C TYR A 394 -12.99 9.05 -0.06
N SER A 395 -11.78 8.70 0.34
CA SER A 395 -10.59 8.78 -0.53
C SER A 395 -10.74 7.93 -1.79
N SER A 396 -11.27 6.70 -1.68
CA SER A 396 -11.57 5.85 -2.84
C SER A 396 -12.64 6.46 -3.75
N LEU A 397 -13.70 7.04 -3.19
CA LEU A 397 -14.75 7.73 -3.97
C LEU A 397 -14.21 8.94 -4.74
N PHE A 398 -13.36 9.74 -4.09
CA PHE A 398 -12.68 10.85 -4.76
C PHE A 398 -11.81 10.37 -5.93
N LEU A 399 -10.99 9.35 -5.70
CA LEU A 399 -10.11 8.82 -6.76
C LEU A 399 -10.91 8.19 -7.91
N ARG A 400 -12.03 7.51 -7.64
CA ARG A 400 -12.95 7.05 -8.69
C ARG A 400 -13.54 8.20 -9.49
N MET A 401 -13.97 9.25 -8.81
CA MET A 401 -14.45 10.46 -9.47
C MET A 401 -13.34 11.06 -10.35
N ALA A 402 -12.11 11.17 -9.83
CA ALA A 402 -10.97 11.70 -10.57
C ALA A 402 -10.61 10.88 -11.81
N VAL A 403 -10.66 9.54 -11.72
CA VAL A 403 -10.47 8.66 -12.89
C VAL A 403 -11.61 8.84 -13.92
N ALA A 404 -12.86 8.95 -13.46
CA ALA A 404 -14.01 9.21 -14.34
C ALA A 404 -13.89 10.58 -15.03
N LEU A 405 -13.48 11.60 -14.28
CA LEU A 405 -13.18 12.93 -14.83
C LEU A 405 -12.08 12.88 -15.90
N ALA A 406 -11.01 12.12 -15.66
CA ALA A 406 -9.92 11.92 -16.62
C ALA A 406 -10.38 11.18 -17.89
N ARG A 407 -11.38 10.33 -17.80
CA ARG A 407 -12.01 9.63 -18.95
C ARG A 407 -13.07 10.48 -19.66
N GLY A 408 -13.49 11.60 -19.10
CA GLY A 408 -14.64 12.37 -19.61
C GLY A 408 -16.00 11.72 -19.30
N ASP A 409 -16.09 10.77 -18.36
CA ASP A 409 -17.32 10.08 -17.98
C ASP A 409 -18.06 10.85 -16.89
N ALA A 410 -18.88 11.82 -17.33
CA ALA A 410 -19.64 12.70 -16.44
C ALA A 410 -20.62 11.93 -15.53
N VAL A 411 -21.19 10.82 -16.03
CA VAL A 411 -22.17 10.02 -15.28
C VAL A 411 -21.49 9.33 -14.10
N LYS A 412 -20.35 8.67 -14.33
CA LYS A 412 -19.61 8.00 -13.26
C LYS A 412 -18.99 9.01 -12.29
N ALA A 413 -18.49 10.15 -12.79
CA ALA A 413 -17.96 11.21 -11.93
C ALA A 413 -19.02 11.71 -10.96
N MET A 414 -20.21 12.07 -11.47
CA MET A 414 -21.34 12.51 -10.65
C MET A 414 -21.82 11.42 -9.70
N GLY A 415 -21.90 10.16 -10.16
CA GLY A 415 -22.29 9.02 -9.34
C GLY A 415 -21.36 8.81 -8.14
N SER A 416 -20.07 9.03 -8.29
CA SER A 416 -19.10 8.98 -7.17
C SER A 416 -19.25 10.18 -6.23
N ALA A 417 -19.43 11.39 -6.77
CA ALA A 417 -19.62 12.61 -5.98
C ALA A 417 -20.86 12.55 -5.09
N LEU A 418 -21.98 12.01 -5.60
CA LEU A 418 -23.25 11.87 -4.87
C LEU A 418 -23.16 10.88 -3.68
N GLN A 419 -22.19 9.99 -3.66
CA GLN A 419 -21.94 9.06 -2.55
C GLN A 419 -21.14 9.69 -1.40
N MET A 420 -20.62 10.90 -1.59
CA MET A 420 -19.96 11.64 -0.52
C MET A 420 -20.96 12.03 0.59
N PRO A 421 -20.51 12.12 1.85
CA PRO A 421 -21.35 12.62 2.94
C PRO A 421 -21.94 13.98 2.63
N ALA A 422 -23.18 14.23 3.07
CA ALA A 422 -23.92 15.46 2.74
C ALA A 422 -23.10 16.74 3.02
N LYS A 423 -22.37 16.78 4.15
CA LYS A 423 -21.55 17.94 4.55
C LYS A 423 -20.38 18.26 3.61
N TYR A 424 -19.94 17.30 2.78
CA TYR A 424 -18.82 17.48 1.85
C TYR A 424 -19.27 17.43 0.38
N ARG A 425 -20.54 17.09 0.10
CA ARG A 425 -21.02 16.73 -1.24
C ARG A 425 -20.95 17.86 -2.25
N ASP A 426 -21.27 19.07 -1.86
CA ASP A 426 -21.41 20.20 -2.81
C ASP A 426 -20.11 20.52 -3.58
N PRO A 427 -18.91 20.61 -2.97
CA PRO A 427 -17.68 20.79 -3.72
C PRO A 427 -17.36 19.63 -4.68
N TYR A 428 -17.64 18.39 -4.29
CA TYR A 428 -17.39 17.22 -5.16
C TYR A 428 -18.37 17.17 -6.34
N THR A 429 -19.64 17.49 -6.13
CA THR A 429 -20.62 17.57 -7.23
C THR A 429 -20.32 18.74 -8.16
N ALA A 430 -19.82 19.86 -7.61
CA ALA A 430 -19.37 21.00 -8.41
C ALA A 430 -18.16 20.61 -9.29
N LEU A 431 -17.17 19.86 -8.75
CA LEU A 431 -16.05 19.37 -9.55
C LEU A 431 -16.51 18.38 -10.63
N ALA A 432 -17.40 17.44 -10.28
CA ALA A 432 -17.92 16.46 -11.24
C ALA A 432 -18.74 17.11 -12.38
N ALA A 433 -19.48 18.18 -12.09
CA ALA A 433 -20.29 18.90 -13.08
C ALA A 433 -19.46 19.60 -14.17
N GLN A 434 -18.14 19.84 -13.93
CA GLN A 434 -17.31 20.59 -14.88
C GLN A 434 -17.12 19.91 -16.24
N ILE A 435 -17.32 18.61 -16.33
CA ILE A 435 -17.23 17.84 -17.59
C ILE A 435 -18.60 17.50 -18.19
N GLY A 436 -19.68 17.90 -17.52
CA GLY A 436 -21.05 17.73 -18.05
C GLY A 436 -21.33 18.66 -19.23
N PRO A 437 -22.33 18.33 -20.05
CA PRO A 437 -22.70 19.14 -21.21
C PRO A 437 -23.42 20.45 -20.83
N ASP A 438 -23.98 20.53 -19.62
CA ASP A 438 -24.73 21.68 -19.13
C ASP A 438 -23.84 22.64 -18.31
N ARG A 439 -23.41 23.70 -18.95
CA ARG A 439 -22.57 24.74 -18.30
C ARG A 439 -23.33 25.50 -17.21
N ALA A 440 -24.61 25.75 -17.38
CA ALA A 440 -25.41 26.49 -16.41
C ALA A 440 -25.59 25.66 -15.12
N ALA A 441 -25.78 24.34 -15.26
CA ALA A 441 -25.79 23.42 -14.11
C ALA A 441 -24.43 23.39 -13.39
N ALA A 442 -23.32 23.40 -14.13
CA ALA A 442 -21.97 23.45 -13.54
C ALA A 442 -21.70 24.79 -12.80
N ASP A 443 -22.19 25.91 -13.33
CA ASP A 443 -22.09 27.22 -12.67
C ASP A 443 -22.96 27.28 -11.41
N THR A 444 -24.16 26.73 -11.45
CA THR A 444 -25.04 26.61 -10.27
C THR A 444 -24.41 25.75 -9.18
N ALA A 445 -23.84 24.59 -9.56
CA ALA A 445 -23.18 23.69 -8.61
C ALA A 445 -21.94 24.37 -7.94
N LEU A 446 -21.16 25.14 -8.71
CA LEU A 446 -20.05 25.90 -8.16
C LEU A 446 -20.54 27.02 -7.23
N ALA A 447 -21.61 27.73 -7.60
CA ALA A 447 -22.19 28.77 -6.74
C ALA A 447 -22.68 28.19 -5.41
N ASN A 448 -23.29 27.01 -5.41
CA ASN A 448 -23.71 26.30 -4.19
C ASN A 448 -22.50 25.91 -3.33
N ALA A 449 -21.43 25.38 -3.92
CA ALA A 449 -20.21 25.03 -3.21
C ALA A 449 -19.54 26.25 -2.57
N LEU A 450 -19.59 27.41 -3.23
CA LEU A 450 -19.07 28.68 -2.72
C LEU A 450 -19.98 29.29 -1.62
N ALA A 451 -21.30 29.15 -1.72
CA ALA A 451 -22.26 29.63 -0.73
C ALA A 451 -22.12 28.87 0.61
N GLY A 452 -21.83 27.58 0.58
CA GLY A 452 -21.52 26.75 1.75
C GLY A 452 -20.25 27.18 2.50
N LYS A 453 -19.46 28.09 1.98
CA LYS A 453 -18.24 28.66 2.57
C LYS A 453 -18.49 29.34 3.94
N ALA A 454 -19.69 29.85 4.18
CA ALA A 454 -20.04 30.51 5.46
C ALA A 454 -20.03 29.54 6.67
N GLU A 455 -20.04 28.21 6.43
CA GLU A 455 -20.03 27.16 7.46
C GLU A 455 -18.67 26.42 7.57
N ALA A 456 -17.56 27.01 7.10
CA ALA A 456 -16.18 26.49 7.17
C ALA A 456 -15.92 25.12 6.46
N ASN A 457 -16.71 24.74 5.46
CA ASN A 457 -16.64 23.42 4.81
C ASN A 457 -16.14 23.42 3.35
N ALA A 458 -15.78 24.54 2.76
CA ALA A 458 -15.19 24.56 1.42
C ALA A 458 -13.70 24.21 1.51
N ASP A 459 -13.30 23.07 0.98
CA ASP A 459 -11.91 22.70 0.79
C ASP A 459 -11.29 23.61 -0.30
N PRO A 460 -10.34 24.53 0.06
CA PRO A 460 -9.80 25.51 -0.90
C PRO A 460 -9.09 24.82 -2.07
N HIS A 461 -8.42 23.70 -1.85
CA HIS A 461 -7.74 22.95 -2.89
C HIS A 461 -8.74 22.38 -3.91
N LEU A 462 -9.85 21.81 -3.43
CA LEU A 462 -10.89 21.27 -4.31
C LEU A 462 -11.56 22.37 -5.17
N ILE A 463 -11.78 23.55 -4.59
CA ILE A 463 -12.29 24.70 -5.35
C ILE A 463 -11.28 25.17 -6.39
N ALA A 464 -9.98 25.20 -6.04
CA ALA A 464 -8.91 25.52 -7.00
C ALA A 464 -8.87 24.52 -8.17
N GLN A 465 -9.09 23.22 -7.93
CA GLN A 465 -9.20 22.20 -8.99
C GLN A 465 -10.36 22.49 -9.94
N ILE A 466 -11.51 22.98 -9.44
CA ILE A 466 -12.65 23.36 -10.28
C ILE A 466 -12.27 24.52 -11.22
N TYR A 467 -11.62 25.57 -10.70
CA TYR A 467 -11.17 26.70 -11.53
C TYR A 467 -10.06 26.28 -12.51
N ALA A 468 -9.15 25.37 -12.10
CA ALA A 468 -8.12 24.83 -12.98
C ALA A 468 -8.72 24.04 -14.17
N LEU A 469 -9.80 23.27 -13.96
CA LEU A 469 -10.55 22.62 -15.04
C LEU A 469 -11.22 23.61 -15.98
N ARG A 470 -11.54 24.81 -15.49
CA ARG A 470 -12.10 25.91 -16.29
C ARG A 470 -11.05 26.71 -17.06
N GLY A 471 -9.76 26.47 -16.80
CA GLY A 471 -8.65 27.27 -17.31
C GLY A 471 -8.54 28.64 -16.64
N ASP A 472 -9.22 28.85 -15.51
CA ASP A 472 -9.21 30.12 -14.77
C ASP A 472 -8.11 30.12 -13.70
N ALA A 473 -6.89 30.42 -14.14
CA ALA A 473 -5.72 30.45 -13.27
C ALA A 473 -5.80 31.54 -12.19
N GLY A 474 -6.51 32.65 -12.46
CA GLY A 474 -6.66 33.76 -11.51
C GLY A 474 -7.36 33.27 -10.22
N HIS A 475 -8.57 32.78 -10.36
CA HIS A 475 -9.33 32.29 -9.23
C HIS A 475 -8.71 31.00 -8.63
N ALA A 476 -8.13 30.11 -9.45
CA ALA A 476 -7.45 28.92 -8.92
C ALA A 476 -6.32 29.30 -7.97
N VAL A 477 -5.45 30.24 -8.35
CA VAL A 477 -4.34 30.73 -7.52
C VAL A 477 -4.84 31.45 -6.27
N GLU A 478 -5.91 32.25 -6.38
CA GLU A 478 -6.54 32.89 -5.22
C GLU A 478 -6.96 31.85 -4.17
N TRP A 479 -7.62 30.77 -4.59
CA TRP A 479 -8.04 29.69 -3.70
C TRP A 479 -6.86 28.90 -3.12
N LEU A 480 -5.81 28.63 -3.92
CA LEU A 480 -4.61 27.95 -3.44
C LEU A 480 -3.88 28.71 -2.32
N GLN A 481 -4.02 30.04 -2.24
CA GLN A 481 -3.46 30.83 -1.12
C GLN A 481 -4.09 30.49 0.24
N HIS A 482 -5.28 29.89 0.23
CA HIS A 482 -6.01 29.46 1.42
C HIS A 482 -5.90 27.94 1.68
N ALA A 483 -5.24 27.20 0.78
CA ALA A 483 -5.05 25.77 0.92
C ALA A 483 -4.04 25.45 2.04
N SER A 484 -4.15 24.26 2.63
CA SER A 484 -3.20 23.82 3.64
C SER A 484 -1.81 23.58 3.04
N ALA A 485 -0.77 23.70 3.87
CA ALA A 485 0.59 23.36 3.44
C ALA A 485 0.68 21.91 2.91
N ALA A 486 -0.07 20.99 3.50
CA ALA A 486 -0.13 19.61 3.06
C ALA A 486 -0.70 19.46 1.65
N ASP A 487 -1.76 20.22 1.31
CA ASP A 487 -2.35 20.19 -0.04
C ASP A 487 -1.39 20.80 -1.07
N LEU A 488 -0.76 21.91 -0.73
CA LEU A 488 0.18 22.61 -1.62
C LEU A 488 1.38 21.72 -2.01
N LEU A 489 1.86 20.87 -1.11
CA LEU A 489 2.98 19.97 -1.39
C LEU A 489 2.66 18.92 -2.47
N PHE A 490 1.38 18.62 -2.73
CA PHE A 490 1.00 17.64 -3.76
C PHE A 490 0.65 18.28 -5.12
N LEU A 491 0.69 19.59 -5.25
CA LEU A 491 0.44 20.27 -6.55
C LEU A 491 1.32 19.74 -7.69
N PRO A 492 2.61 19.35 -7.45
CA PRO A 492 3.44 18.81 -8.53
C PRO A 492 2.94 17.47 -9.12
N THR A 493 2.00 16.79 -8.46
CA THR A 493 1.40 15.54 -8.98
C THR A 493 -0.13 15.59 -9.03
N ASP A 494 -0.73 16.78 -8.93
CA ASP A 494 -2.17 16.97 -9.07
C ASP A 494 -2.55 17.20 -10.54
N PRO A 495 -3.21 16.23 -11.21
CA PRO A 495 -3.52 16.35 -12.63
C PRO A 495 -4.47 17.52 -12.95
N PHE A 496 -5.34 17.92 -12.03
CA PHE A 496 -6.31 19.00 -12.23
C PHE A 496 -5.60 20.34 -12.21
N ILE A 497 -4.79 20.59 -11.20
CA ILE A 497 -4.03 21.83 -11.02
C ILE A 497 -2.97 21.97 -12.13
N LEU A 498 -2.38 20.86 -12.58
CA LEU A 498 -1.39 20.86 -13.66
C LEU A 498 -1.96 21.25 -15.04
N ASN A 499 -3.27 21.44 -15.20
CA ASN A 499 -3.84 22.12 -16.35
C ASN A 499 -3.34 23.58 -16.48
N LEU A 500 -2.92 24.17 -15.37
CA LEU A 500 -2.40 25.53 -15.31
C LEU A 500 -0.87 25.60 -15.41
N ARG A 501 -0.19 24.49 -15.69
CA ARG A 501 1.28 24.37 -15.62
C ARG A 501 2.04 25.41 -16.47
N ASP A 502 1.43 25.88 -17.57
CA ASP A 502 2.01 26.86 -18.50
C ASP A 502 1.48 28.26 -18.25
N ASP A 503 0.57 28.47 -17.29
CA ASP A 503 0.03 29.81 -16.98
C ASP A 503 1.03 30.60 -16.10
N PRO A 504 1.43 31.81 -16.52
CA PRO A 504 2.41 32.62 -15.79
C PRO A 504 2.02 32.93 -14.34
N ARG A 505 0.72 33.05 -14.04
CA ARG A 505 0.22 33.31 -12.68
C ARG A 505 0.44 32.12 -11.76
N PHE A 506 0.21 30.88 -12.26
CA PHE A 506 0.45 29.68 -11.52
C PHE A 506 1.95 29.39 -11.34
N ILE A 507 2.77 29.63 -12.37
CA ILE A 507 4.23 29.53 -12.29
C ILE A 507 4.75 30.50 -11.21
N ALA A 508 4.36 31.78 -11.26
CA ALA A 508 4.76 32.75 -10.26
C ALA A 508 4.26 32.41 -8.84
N PHE A 509 3.08 31.80 -8.73
CA PHE A 509 2.59 31.28 -7.43
C PHE A 509 3.51 30.18 -6.90
N CYS A 510 3.85 29.17 -7.70
CA CYS A 510 4.74 28.09 -7.31
C CYS A 510 6.13 28.60 -6.89
N GLU A 511 6.72 29.51 -7.67
CA GLU A 511 7.99 30.17 -7.34
C GLU A 511 7.93 30.90 -6.00
N ARG A 512 6.88 31.68 -5.77
CA ARG A 512 6.70 32.46 -4.54
C ARG A 512 6.62 31.60 -3.29
N ILE A 513 5.99 30.42 -3.36
CA ILE A 513 5.86 29.50 -2.23
C ILE A 513 6.95 28.43 -2.20
N GLY A 514 7.92 28.49 -3.14
CA GLY A 514 9.08 27.60 -3.17
C GLY A 514 8.81 26.19 -3.73
N LEU A 515 7.69 25.97 -4.44
CA LEU A 515 7.44 24.70 -5.12
C LEU A 515 8.32 24.52 -6.36
N PRO A 516 8.58 23.25 -6.79
CA PRO A 516 9.26 23.01 -8.06
C PRO A 516 8.50 23.67 -9.22
N PRO A 517 9.20 24.13 -10.26
CA PRO A 517 8.54 24.63 -11.47
C PRO A 517 7.55 23.60 -12.01
N PRO A 518 6.29 23.97 -12.31
CA PRO A 518 5.28 22.99 -12.76
C PRO A 518 5.68 22.23 -14.01
N GLY A 519 6.50 22.82 -14.88
CA GLY A 519 7.06 22.20 -16.08
C GLY A 519 8.05 21.06 -15.81
N GLU A 520 8.68 21.01 -14.63
CA GLU A 520 9.62 19.95 -14.23
C GLU A 520 8.92 18.69 -13.69
N SER A 521 7.61 18.76 -13.45
CA SER A 521 6.82 17.60 -13.00
C SER A 521 6.70 16.55 -14.10
N GLU A 522 6.90 15.28 -13.71
CA GLU A 522 6.68 14.12 -14.58
C GLU A 522 5.20 13.73 -14.68
N ALA A 523 4.31 14.35 -13.89
CA ALA A 523 2.88 14.09 -13.92
C ALA A 523 2.21 14.77 -15.11
N LEU A 524 1.16 14.16 -15.63
CA LEU A 524 0.34 14.70 -16.70
C LEU A 524 -0.79 15.57 -16.13
N SER A 525 -1.16 16.62 -16.85
CA SER A 525 -2.41 17.33 -16.58
C SER A 525 -3.61 16.50 -17.00
N ILE A 526 -4.80 16.83 -16.48
CA ILE A 526 -6.03 16.11 -16.82
C ILE A 526 -6.33 16.18 -18.33
N ASP A 527 -6.03 17.30 -18.98
CA ASP A 527 -6.23 17.48 -20.41
C ASP A 527 -5.23 16.63 -21.23
N GLN A 528 -3.97 16.54 -20.79
CA GLN A 528 -2.98 15.64 -21.39
C GLN A 528 -3.40 14.16 -21.24
N ILE A 529 -3.94 13.79 -20.06
CA ILE A 529 -4.45 12.44 -19.80
C ILE A 529 -5.62 12.13 -20.74
N ARG A 530 -6.58 13.05 -20.89
CA ARG A 530 -7.72 12.90 -21.82
C ARG A 530 -7.27 12.75 -23.25
N ALA A 531 -6.35 13.61 -23.71
CA ALA A 531 -5.81 13.53 -25.06
C ALA A 531 -5.14 12.19 -25.35
N ALA A 532 -4.33 11.69 -24.41
CA ALA A 532 -3.64 10.41 -24.54
C ALA A 532 -4.59 9.21 -24.54
N ASN A 533 -5.71 9.26 -23.82
CA ASN A 533 -6.70 8.17 -23.73
C ASN A 533 -7.82 8.31 -24.78
N GLY A 534 -8.16 9.50 -25.26
CA GLY A 534 -9.13 9.74 -26.33
C GLY A 534 -8.66 9.28 -27.71
N THR A 535 -7.35 9.24 -27.96
CA THR A 535 -6.77 8.68 -29.18
C THR A 535 -6.83 7.14 -29.25
N ARG A 536 -7.11 6.45 -28.13
CA ARG A 536 -7.29 4.99 -28.07
C ARG A 536 -8.73 4.56 -28.37
N ASN A 537 -9.69 5.46 -28.32
CA ASN A 537 -11.13 5.18 -28.55
C ASN A 537 -11.62 5.61 -29.93
N ARG A 538 -10.73 5.95 -30.86
CA ARG A 538 -10.98 6.12 -32.29
C ARG A 538 -10.21 5.02 -33.04
#